data_d91810c37a052bfa71e70e907071297f
#
_entry.id   d91810c37a052bfa71e70e907071297f
#
_cell.length_a   1.000
_cell.length_b   1.000
_cell.length_c   1.000
_cell.angle_alpha   90.00
_cell.angle_beta   90.00
_cell.angle_gamma   90.00
#
_symmetry.space_group_name_H-M   'P 1'
#
loop_
_entity.id
_entity.type
_entity.pdbx_description
1 polymer ?
#
loop_
_entity_poly.entity_id
_entity_poly.type
_entity_poly.pdbx_seq_one_letter_code
_entity_poly.pdbx_strand_id
1 'polypeptide(L)'
;MATPGTIVTVCTANICRSPMAEALLKHALAAQPDPLKSWKVVSAGVAARPGDRVSENSVVALKKVGLDIKSHTSQPLSRELIDNAVAVLCMTESHRAMIQLTFDPVPRHIYLFREFMPRAASKEIGDPYGGPLNEYEACRDEMVEAIPSLMEFLKQLASKVK
;
A
#
# COMPACT_ATOMS: atom_id res chain seq x y z
N MET A 1 7.66 -16.27 19.78
CA MET A 1 6.91 -16.12 18.52
C MET A 1 6.93 -14.68 18.08
N ALA A 2 7.19 -14.46 16.78
CA ALA A 2 7.10 -13.11 16.24
C ALA A 2 5.66 -12.62 16.28
N THR A 3 5.45 -11.39 16.75
CA THR A 3 4.11 -10.77 16.73
C THR A 3 3.76 -10.43 15.28
N PRO A 4 2.61 -10.91 14.77
CA PRO A 4 2.22 -10.56 13.42
C PRO A 4 2.00 -9.05 13.29
N GLY A 5 2.53 -8.48 12.23
CA GLY A 5 2.31 -7.08 11.90
C GLY A 5 1.30 -6.95 10.76
N THR A 6 0.64 -5.80 10.68
CA THR A 6 -0.24 -5.47 9.57
C THR A 6 0.20 -4.15 8.96
N ILE A 7 0.36 -4.14 7.64
CA ILE A 7 0.64 -2.93 6.86
C ILE A 7 -0.64 -2.54 6.15
N VAL A 8 -0.94 -1.25 6.13
CA VAL A 8 -2.09 -0.72 5.39
C VAL A 8 -1.59 0.15 4.23
N THR A 9 -1.94 -0.23 3.01
CA THR A 9 -1.67 0.62 1.83
C THR A 9 -2.90 1.48 1.56
N VAL A 10 -2.70 2.77 1.28
CA VAL A 10 -3.78 3.75 1.24
C VAL A 10 -3.73 4.58 -0.04
N CYS A 11 -4.89 4.72 -0.69
CA CYS A 11 -5.11 5.70 -1.75
C CYS A 11 -6.43 6.41 -1.49
N THR A 12 -7.04 7.03 -2.50
CA THR A 12 -8.28 7.78 -2.32
C THR A 12 -9.49 6.85 -2.15
N ALA A 13 -9.84 6.10 -3.18
CA ALA A 13 -11.06 5.30 -3.22
C ALA A 13 -10.85 3.81 -2.96
N ASN A 14 -9.61 3.37 -2.83
CA ASN A 14 -9.26 1.96 -2.59
C ASN A 14 -9.71 1.02 -3.72
N ILE A 15 -9.70 1.50 -4.96
CA ILE A 15 -10.08 0.70 -6.12
C ILE A 15 -8.99 0.63 -7.20
N CYS A 16 -7.98 1.49 -7.17
CA CYS A 16 -6.92 1.52 -8.17
C CYS A 16 -5.54 1.23 -7.57
N ARG A 17 -4.93 2.22 -6.93
CA ARG A 17 -3.53 2.15 -6.48
C ARG A 17 -3.32 1.25 -5.28
N SER A 18 -4.06 1.46 -4.20
CA SER A 18 -3.81 0.70 -2.98
C SER A 18 -4.08 -0.80 -3.11
N PRO A 19 -5.07 -1.27 -3.91
CA PRO A 19 -5.20 -2.71 -4.14
C PRO A 19 -4.02 -3.32 -4.87
N MET A 20 -3.44 -2.60 -5.85
CA MET A 20 -2.24 -3.06 -6.54
C MET A 20 -1.05 -3.13 -5.58
N ALA A 21 -0.86 -2.08 -4.79
CA ALA A 21 0.22 -2.01 -3.81
C ALA A 21 0.10 -3.11 -2.76
N GLU A 22 -1.11 -3.39 -2.29
CA GLU A 22 -1.37 -4.49 -1.35
C GLU A 22 -0.87 -5.82 -1.90
N ALA A 23 -1.27 -6.16 -3.12
CA ALA A 23 -0.91 -7.44 -3.72
C ALA A 23 0.60 -7.57 -3.99
N LEU A 24 1.21 -6.50 -4.51
CA LEU A 24 2.65 -6.49 -4.78
C LEU A 24 3.47 -6.62 -3.52
N LEU A 25 3.09 -5.89 -2.47
CA LEU A 25 3.81 -5.94 -1.20
C LEU A 25 3.59 -7.28 -0.50
N LYS A 26 2.38 -7.79 -0.52
CA LYS A 26 2.07 -9.11 0.04
C LYS A 26 2.94 -10.19 -0.61
N HIS A 27 3.06 -10.16 -1.93
CA HIS A 27 3.89 -11.09 -2.69
C HIS A 27 5.36 -10.98 -2.27
N ALA A 28 5.87 -9.76 -2.13
CA ALA A 28 7.26 -9.53 -1.74
C ALA A 28 7.54 -10.00 -0.30
N LEU A 29 6.61 -9.74 0.63
CA LEU A 29 6.77 -10.16 2.03
C LEU A 29 6.78 -11.68 2.16
N ALA A 30 6.00 -12.40 1.36
CA ALA A 30 5.94 -13.86 1.41
C ALA A 30 7.29 -14.52 1.09
N ALA A 31 8.17 -13.82 0.39
CA ALA A 31 9.51 -14.31 0.05
C ALA A 31 10.58 -13.97 1.10
N GLN A 32 10.20 -13.26 2.16
CA GLN A 32 11.13 -12.84 3.21
C GLN A 32 11.17 -13.85 4.36
N PRO A 33 12.24 -13.87 5.16
CA PRO A 33 12.23 -14.64 6.41
C PRO A 33 11.33 -13.96 7.45
N ASP A 34 10.99 -14.72 8.51
CA ASP A 34 10.26 -14.15 9.65
C ASP A 34 11.07 -13.01 10.30
N PRO A 35 10.41 -11.97 10.84
CA PRO A 35 8.96 -11.87 11.03
C PRO A 35 8.20 -11.34 9.81
N LEU A 36 8.86 -10.80 8.78
CA LEU A 36 8.21 -10.17 7.64
C LEU A 36 7.30 -11.13 6.87
N LYS A 37 7.71 -12.38 6.74
CA LYS A 37 6.91 -13.40 6.07
C LYS A 37 5.51 -13.55 6.67
N SER A 38 5.39 -13.33 7.97
CA SER A 38 4.12 -13.48 8.71
C SER A 38 3.29 -12.20 8.74
N TRP A 39 3.84 -11.09 8.26
CA TRP A 39 3.11 -9.81 8.24
C TRP A 39 2.02 -9.84 7.19
N LYS A 40 0.90 -9.17 7.54
CA LYS A 40 -0.26 -9.05 6.65
C LYS A 40 -0.26 -7.69 5.98
N VAL A 41 -0.85 -7.64 4.79
CA VAL A 41 -1.08 -6.38 4.09
C VAL A 41 -2.55 -6.27 3.79
N VAL A 42 -3.14 -5.15 4.13
CA VAL A 42 -4.51 -4.79 3.77
C VAL A 42 -4.46 -3.42 3.09
N SER A 43 -5.54 -3.05 2.43
CA SER A 43 -5.62 -1.73 1.80
C SER A 43 -6.92 -1.02 2.17
N ALA A 44 -6.91 0.31 2.10
CA ALA A 44 -8.06 1.14 2.44
C ALA A 44 -7.97 2.45 1.67
N GLY A 45 -9.02 3.26 1.74
CA GLY A 45 -9.04 4.58 1.11
C GLY A 45 -9.45 5.67 2.06
N VAL A 46 -8.87 6.87 1.87
CA VAL A 46 -9.20 8.03 2.71
C VAL A 46 -10.59 8.58 2.39
N ALA A 47 -11.12 8.26 1.22
CA ALA A 47 -12.47 8.66 0.78
C ALA A 47 -13.17 7.48 0.08
N ALA A 48 -12.95 6.26 0.59
CA ALA A 48 -13.53 5.05 0.01
C ALA A 48 -14.92 4.78 0.57
N ARG A 49 -15.76 4.17 -0.26
CA ARG A 49 -17.02 3.58 0.16
C ARG A 49 -16.81 2.07 0.37
N PRO A 50 -17.56 1.44 1.29
CA PRO A 50 -17.47 -0.02 1.46
C PRO A 50 -18.01 -0.74 0.21
N GLY A 51 -17.28 -1.76 -0.24
CA GLY A 51 -17.82 -2.73 -1.19
C GLY A 51 -17.74 -2.38 -2.68
N ASP A 52 -17.06 -1.29 -3.06
CA ASP A 52 -16.86 -0.98 -4.49
C ASP A 52 -15.86 -1.97 -5.10
N ARG A 53 -16.10 -2.35 -6.36
CA ARG A 53 -15.22 -3.26 -7.07
C ARG A 53 -13.90 -2.60 -7.43
N VAL A 54 -12.84 -3.38 -7.42
CA VAL A 54 -11.53 -2.94 -7.90
C VAL A 54 -11.62 -2.56 -9.38
N SER A 55 -10.88 -1.54 -9.79
CA SER A 55 -10.81 -1.09 -11.18
C SER A 55 -10.36 -2.23 -12.09
N GLU A 56 -11.04 -2.39 -13.22
CA GLU A 56 -10.73 -3.45 -14.19
C GLU A 56 -9.29 -3.36 -14.68
N ASN A 57 -8.81 -2.15 -14.97
CA ASN A 57 -7.42 -1.95 -15.43
C ASN A 57 -6.39 -2.30 -14.35
N SER A 58 -6.72 -2.14 -13.07
CA SER A 58 -5.86 -2.61 -11.97
C SER A 58 -5.76 -4.14 -12.00
N VAL A 59 -6.88 -4.83 -12.22
CA VAL A 59 -6.91 -6.29 -12.33
C VAL A 59 -6.04 -6.76 -13.50
N VAL A 60 -6.20 -6.13 -14.67
CA VAL A 60 -5.43 -6.49 -15.86
C VAL A 60 -3.94 -6.24 -15.66
N ALA A 61 -3.57 -5.08 -15.11
CA ALA A 61 -2.18 -4.73 -14.87
C ALA A 61 -1.49 -5.73 -13.94
N LEU A 62 -2.16 -6.15 -12.87
CA LEU A 62 -1.61 -7.12 -11.93
C LEU A 62 -1.57 -8.54 -12.49
N LYS A 63 -2.56 -8.91 -13.28
CA LYS A 63 -2.61 -10.23 -13.93
C LYS A 63 -1.39 -10.44 -14.84
N LYS A 64 -0.93 -9.38 -15.51
CA LYS A 64 0.25 -9.45 -16.38
C LYS A 64 1.54 -9.79 -15.62
N VAL A 65 1.56 -9.58 -14.32
CA VAL A 65 2.71 -9.96 -13.46
C VAL A 65 2.36 -11.14 -12.55
N GLY A 66 1.30 -11.87 -12.86
CA GLY A 66 0.95 -13.14 -12.20
C GLY A 66 0.17 -12.99 -10.92
N LEU A 67 -0.41 -11.84 -10.64
CA LEU A 67 -1.19 -11.61 -9.42
C LEU A 67 -2.67 -11.35 -9.75
N ASP A 68 -3.57 -11.94 -8.98
CA ASP A 68 -5.01 -11.81 -9.17
C ASP A 68 -5.62 -11.02 -8.02
N ILE A 69 -6.22 -9.86 -8.34
CA ILE A 69 -6.87 -9.01 -7.36
C ILE A 69 -8.36 -8.81 -7.65
N LYS A 70 -8.94 -9.62 -8.53
CA LYS A 70 -10.34 -9.43 -8.97
C LYS A 70 -11.37 -9.51 -7.85
N SER A 71 -11.06 -10.20 -6.76
CA SER A 71 -11.98 -10.33 -5.62
C SER A 71 -11.91 -9.17 -4.62
N HIS A 72 -10.98 -8.22 -4.82
CA HIS A 72 -10.85 -7.08 -3.93
C HIS A 72 -12.07 -6.19 -3.96
N THR A 73 -12.53 -5.75 -2.79
CA THR A 73 -13.56 -4.72 -2.64
C THR A 73 -13.04 -3.61 -1.72
N SER A 74 -13.48 -2.39 -1.98
CA SER A 74 -13.00 -1.22 -1.26
C SER A 74 -13.47 -1.16 0.19
N GLN A 75 -12.67 -0.51 1.03
CA GLN A 75 -13.05 -0.18 2.39
C GLN A 75 -12.47 1.18 2.80
N PRO A 76 -13.20 1.94 3.63
CA PRO A 76 -12.66 3.18 4.17
C PRO A 76 -11.57 2.91 5.20
N LEU A 77 -10.60 3.81 5.28
CA LEU A 77 -9.61 3.78 6.34
C LEU A 77 -10.31 4.09 7.66
N SER A 78 -9.98 3.34 8.70
CA SER A 78 -10.64 3.44 10.01
C SER A 78 -9.62 3.52 11.14
N ARG A 79 -10.08 3.99 12.30
CA ARG A 79 -9.28 4.01 13.53
C ARG A 79 -8.74 2.61 13.85
N GLU A 80 -9.58 1.60 13.68
CA GLU A 80 -9.19 0.20 13.94
C GLU A 80 -8.04 -0.25 13.06
N LEU A 81 -8.11 0.04 11.76
CA LEU A 81 -7.04 -0.32 10.82
C LEU A 81 -5.74 0.38 11.21
N ILE A 82 -5.80 1.66 11.57
CA ILE A 82 -4.64 2.45 11.96
C ILE A 82 -4.01 1.92 13.25
N ASP A 83 -4.84 1.64 14.24
CA ASP A 83 -4.35 1.18 15.55
C ASP A 83 -3.66 -0.17 15.48
N ASN A 84 -4.06 -1.01 14.54
CA ASN A 84 -3.48 -2.35 14.35
C ASN A 84 -2.33 -2.36 13.35
N ALA A 85 -2.02 -1.23 12.73
CA ALA A 85 -1.00 -1.17 11.70
C ALA A 85 0.39 -0.93 12.29
N VAL A 86 1.38 -1.67 11.80
CA VAL A 86 2.79 -1.38 12.09
C VAL A 86 3.30 -0.27 11.18
N ALA A 87 2.69 -0.10 10.03
CA ALA A 87 2.99 1.01 9.10
C ALA A 87 1.79 1.28 8.21
N VAL A 88 1.59 2.55 7.88
CA VAL A 88 0.60 3.01 6.91
C VAL A 88 1.36 3.58 5.73
N LEU A 89 1.11 3.06 4.53
CA LEU A 89 1.83 3.43 3.32
C LEU A 89 0.89 4.11 2.33
N CYS A 90 1.13 5.39 2.07
CA CYS A 90 0.29 6.23 1.23
C CYS A 90 0.86 6.37 -0.18
N MET A 91 0.00 6.65 -1.15
CA MET A 91 0.43 6.86 -2.52
C MET A 91 0.94 8.28 -2.75
N THR A 92 0.38 9.27 -2.04
CA THR A 92 0.75 10.68 -2.20
C THR A 92 0.81 11.40 -0.84
N GLU A 93 1.44 12.57 -0.84
CA GLU A 93 1.45 13.45 0.34
C GLU A 93 0.04 13.89 0.75
N SER A 94 -0.87 14.05 -0.22
CA SER A 94 -2.27 14.38 0.08
C SER A 94 -2.93 13.32 0.95
N HIS A 95 -2.68 12.05 0.68
CA HIS A 95 -3.23 10.96 1.51
C HIS A 95 -2.67 11.03 2.92
N ARG A 96 -1.35 11.23 3.05
CA ARG A 96 -0.70 11.36 4.36
C ARG A 96 -1.27 12.54 5.14
N ALA A 97 -1.42 13.70 4.50
CA ALA A 97 -1.98 14.89 5.13
C ALA A 97 -3.42 14.67 5.60
N MET A 98 -4.26 14.03 4.79
CA MET A 98 -5.64 13.71 5.18
C MET A 98 -5.70 12.82 6.41
N ILE A 99 -4.83 11.81 6.48
CA ILE A 99 -4.76 10.93 7.64
C ILE A 99 -4.33 11.70 8.88
N GLN A 100 -3.33 12.54 8.76
CA GLN A 100 -2.82 13.34 9.88
C GLN A 100 -3.85 14.35 10.40
N LEU A 101 -4.72 14.84 9.51
CA LEU A 101 -5.80 15.76 9.89
C LEU A 101 -7.02 15.06 10.46
N THR A 102 -7.27 13.82 10.04
CA THR A 102 -8.51 13.10 10.37
C THR A 102 -8.40 12.29 11.66
N PHE A 103 -7.22 11.73 11.94
CA PHE A 103 -7.05 10.77 13.03
C PHE A 103 -6.20 11.37 14.15
N ASP A 104 -6.70 11.27 15.38
CA ASP A 104 -6.01 11.70 16.59
C ASP A 104 -6.08 10.57 17.63
N PRO A 105 -4.93 10.02 18.08
CA PRO A 105 -3.58 10.39 17.70
C PRO A 105 -3.22 10.00 16.25
N VAL A 106 -2.27 10.75 15.68
CA VAL A 106 -1.75 10.47 14.34
C VAL A 106 -0.97 9.15 14.36
N PRO A 107 -1.07 8.31 13.31
CA PRO A 107 -0.26 7.10 13.23
C PRO A 107 1.23 7.42 13.33
N ARG A 108 1.94 6.66 14.17
CA ARG A 108 3.38 6.87 14.38
C ARG A 108 4.21 6.57 13.14
N HIS A 109 3.84 5.52 12.41
CA HIS A 109 4.56 5.07 11.23
C HIS A 109 3.69 5.24 10.00
N ILE A 110 3.78 6.41 9.40
CA ILE A 110 3.07 6.77 8.17
C ILE A 110 4.08 7.29 7.14
N TYR A 111 4.11 6.65 5.98
CA TYR A 111 5.10 6.91 4.94
C TYR A 111 4.45 6.90 3.56
N LEU A 112 5.16 7.42 2.56
CA LEU A 112 4.79 7.17 1.16
C LEU A 112 5.33 5.80 0.73
N PHE A 113 4.62 5.12 -0.14
CA PHE A 113 5.05 3.82 -0.66
C PHE A 113 6.44 3.91 -1.30
N ARG A 114 6.73 5.02 -1.98
CA ARG A 114 8.02 5.28 -2.63
C ARG A 114 8.96 6.17 -1.79
N GLU A 115 8.70 6.37 -0.52
CA GLU A 115 9.47 7.28 0.32
C GLU A 115 10.97 6.96 0.37
N PHE A 116 11.31 5.69 0.32
CA PHE A 116 12.67 5.22 0.50
C PHE A 116 13.45 5.06 -0.81
N MET A 117 12.86 5.49 -1.93
CA MET A 117 13.55 5.55 -3.21
C MET A 117 14.69 6.57 -3.17
N PRO A 118 15.69 6.46 -4.06
CA PRO A 118 16.76 7.44 -4.13
C PRO A 118 16.23 8.88 -4.23
N ARG A 119 17.00 9.82 -3.69
CA ARG A 119 16.60 11.22 -3.52
C ARG A 119 16.04 11.88 -4.79
N ALA A 120 16.58 11.55 -5.96
CA ALA A 120 16.16 12.14 -7.23
C ALA A 120 14.87 11.56 -7.79
N ALA A 121 14.38 10.43 -7.23
CA ALA A 121 13.18 9.78 -7.73
C ALA A 121 11.92 10.44 -7.17
N SER A 122 10.85 10.44 -7.97
CA SER A 122 9.53 10.87 -7.50
C SER A 122 9.07 9.95 -6.37
N LYS A 123 8.52 10.54 -5.32
CA LYS A 123 8.01 9.80 -4.14
C LYS A 123 6.52 9.55 -4.22
N GLU A 124 5.82 10.18 -5.15
CA GLU A 124 4.37 10.02 -5.28
C GLU A 124 4.01 9.11 -6.46
N ILE A 125 2.88 8.43 -6.33
CA ILE A 125 2.29 7.64 -7.39
C ILE A 125 0.97 8.31 -7.78
N GLY A 126 0.93 8.86 -8.99
CA GLY A 126 -0.24 9.57 -9.50
C GLY A 126 -1.46 8.68 -9.67
N ASP A 127 -2.63 9.29 -9.76
CA ASP A 127 -3.90 8.57 -9.85
C ASP A 127 -4.21 8.19 -11.31
N PRO A 128 -4.27 6.89 -11.65
CA PRO A 128 -4.58 6.45 -13.00
C PRO A 128 -6.09 6.40 -13.29
N TYR A 129 -6.94 6.67 -12.30
CA TYR A 129 -8.39 6.51 -12.44
C TYR A 129 -8.92 7.29 -13.65
N GLY A 130 -9.73 6.60 -14.46
CA GLY A 130 -10.27 7.17 -15.68
C GLY A 130 -9.31 7.15 -16.87
N GLY A 131 -8.06 6.75 -16.67
CA GLY A 131 -7.06 6.69 -17.72
C GLY A 131 -7.00 5.32 -18.40
N PRO A 132 -6.18 5.22 -19.45
CA PRO A 132 -6.00 3.96 -20.17
C PRO A 132 -5.14 2.96 -19.39
N LEU A 133 -5.15 1.70 -19.83
CA LEU A 133 -4.42 0.61 -19.19
C LEU A 133 -2.93 0.92 -18.99
N ASN A 134 -2.29 1.59 -19.95
CA ASN A 134 -0.86 1.90 -19.83
C ASN A 134 -0.53 2.79 -18.63
N GLU A 135 -1.47 3.64 -18.20
CA GLU A 135 -1.25 4.44 -16.99
C GLU A 135 -1.32 3.58 -15.72
N TYR A 136 -2.18 2.57 -15.71
CA TYR A 136 -2.23 1.60 -14.60
C TYR A 136 -0.96 0.75 -14.56
N GLU A 137 -0.47 0.36 -15.73
CA GLU A 137 0.78 -0.39 -15.82
C GLU A 137 1.97 0.45 -15.35
N ALA A 138 1.99 1.74 -15.68
CA ALA A 138 3.02 2.65 -15.19
C ALA A 138 2.98 2.77 -13.66
N CYS A 139 1.79 2.89 -13.07
CA CYS A 139 1.64 2.88 -11.61
C CYS A 139 2.17 1.59 -10.99
N ARG A 140 1.80 0.45 -11.56
CA ARG A 140 2.30 -0.85 -11.12
C ARG A 140 3.83 -0.89 -11.15
N ASP A 141 4.43 -0.44 -12.25
CA ASP A 141 5.88 -0.45 -12.42
C ASP A 141 6.58 0.46 -11.41
N GLU A 142 6.00 1.62 -11.11
CA GLU A 142 6.51 2.51 -10.06
C GLU A 142 6.47 1.86 -8.68
N MET A 143 5.44 1.06 -8.40
CA MET A 143 5.34 0.30 -7.16
C MET A 143 6.39 -0.81 -7.10
N VAL A 144 6.54 -1.56 -8.19
CA VAL A 144 7.55 -2.63 -8.28
C VAL A 144 8.96 -2.06 -8.06
N GLU A 145 9.25 -0.91 -8.67
CA GLU A 145 10.53 -0.23 -8.51
C GLU A 145 10.80 0.15 -7.05
N ALA A 146 9.76 0.49 -6.29
CA ALA A 146 9.89 0.92 -4.90
C ALA A 146 10.08 -0.25 -3.93
N ILE A 147 9.73 -1.47 -4.31
CA ILE A 147 9.73 -2.62 -3.39
C ILE A 147 11.09 -2.87 -2.72
N PRO A 148 12.23 -2.88 -3.43
CA PRO A 148 13.53 -3.17 -2.76
C PRO A 148 13.85 -2.19 -1.64
N SER A 149 13.72 -0.89 -1.85
CA SER A 149 14.02 0.11 -0.82
C SER A 149 13.00 0.10 0.31
N LEU A 150 11.72 -0.10 -0.01
CA LEU A 150 10.67 -0.26 0.99
C LEU A 150 10.95 -1.50 1.86
N MET A 151 11.35 -2.60 1.24
CA MET A 151 11.64 -3.84 1.98
C MET A 151 12.80 -3.67 2.95
N GLU A 152 13.86 -2.95 2.56
CA GLU A 152 14.98 -2.65 3.46
C GLU A 152 14.50 -1.86 4.67
N PHE A 153 13.63 -0.86 4.45
CA PHE A 153 13.05 -0.10 5.55
C PHE A 153 12.21 -1.00 6.48
N LEU A 154 11.38 -1.86 5.91
CA LEU A 154 10.51 -2.75 6.70
C LEU A 154 11.33 -3.75 7.54
N LYS A 155 12.46 -4.22 7.02
CA LYS A 155 13.39 -5.06 7.79
C LYS A 155 13.91 -4.32 9.02
N GLN A 156 14.29 -3.05 8.86
CA GLN A 156 14.74 -2.23 9.97
C GLN A 156 13.63 -1.99 10.98
N LEU A 157 12.43 -1.70 10.50
CA LEU A 157 11.26 -1.51 11.36
C LEU A 157 10.95 -2.78 12.16
N ALA A 158 10.99 -3.94 11.51
CA ALA A 158 10.73 -5.22 12.15
C ALA A 158 11.74 -5.52 13.27
N SER A 159 13.00 -5.12 13.10
CA SER A 159 14.04 -5.33 14.11
C SER A 159 13.83 -4.47 15.36
N LYS A 160 13.04 -3.39 15.25
CA LYS A 160 12.75 -2.47 16.37
C LYS A 160 11.45 -2.81 17.10
N VAL A 161 10.58 -3.62 16.47
CA VAL A 161 9.26 -3.98 17.01
C VAL A 161 9.36 -5.33 17.74
N LYS A 162 10.24 -5.40 18.70
CA LYS A 162 10.38 -6.62 19.54
C LYS A 162 9.76 -6.42 20.90
#